data_667b7a5546348d18ab9a29f2edb1aef7
#
_entry.id   667b7a5546348d18ab9a29f2edb1aef7
#
_cell.length_a   1.000
_cell.length_b   1.000
_cell.length_c   1.000
_cell.angle_alpha   90.00
_cell.angle_beta   90.00
_cell.angle_gamma   90.00
#
_symmetry.space_group_name_H-M   'P 1'
#
loop_
_entity.id
_entity.type
_entity.pdbx_description
1 polymer ?
#
loop_
_entity_poly.entity_id
_entity_poly.type
_entity_poly.pdbx_seq_one_letter_code
_entity_poly.pdbx_strand_id
1 'polypeptide(L)'
;ILDDEFVMRNILENARKVKTIAERHLDGPAQKLFLTICPDWKRELAIMAIKFVEDGGNVKSFMNHLKNSDLAKRENSGEIFAFWGKKMLPQIFKWDDKSKQLITGKLNELELLSKRKEFIKAELGLNEIIVITSEKNEADLDKTKSSLPLSPSIIYA
;
A
#
# COMPACT_ATOMS: atom_id res chain seq x y z
N ILE A 1 11.82 16.48 6.80
CA ILE A 1 12.12 15.38 5.89
C ILE A 1 11.26 15.48 4.63
N LEU A 2 11.87 15.27 3.47
CA LEU A 2 11.16 15.32 2.21
C LEU A 2 10.21 14.12 2.07
N ASP A 3 9.07 14.34 1.39
CA ASP A 3 8.05 13.31 1.20
C ASP A 3 8.62 12.05 0.52
N ASP A 4 9.43 12.23 -0.52
CA ASP A 4 10.08 11.14 -1.24
C ASP A 4 10.97 10.31 -0.31
N GLU A 5 11.76 10.97 0.52
CA GLU A 5 12.67 10.31 1.46
C GLU A 5 11.92 9.51 2.51
N PHE A 6 10.81 10.07 3.00
CA PHE A 6 9.97 9.39 3.99
C PHE A 6 9.40 8.09 3.41
N VAL A 7 8.82 8.16 2.22
CA VAL A 7 8.24 6.99 1.55
C VAL A 7 9.31 5.96 1.23
N MET A 8 10.45 6.39 0.67
CA MET A 8 11.54 5.49 0.32
C MET A 8 12.12 4.77 1.52
N ARG A 9 12.31 5.48 2.62
CA ARG A 9 12.82 4.88 3.86
C ARG A 9 11.93 3.75 4.34
N ASN A 10 10.63 3.99 4.38
CA ASN A 10 9.66 3.01 4.86
C ASN A 10 9.59 1.80 3.94
N ILE A 11 9.58 2.02 2.63
CA ILE A 11 9.55 0.93 1.65
C ILE A 11 10.83 0.09 1.72
N LEU A 12 12.01 0.73 1.77
CA LEU A 12 13.29 0.01 1.85
C LEU A 12 13.42 -0.79 3.13
N GLU A 13 13.02 -0.21 4.26
CA GLU A 13 13.05 -0.92 5.54
C GLU A 13 12.20 -2.19 5.49
N ASN A 14 10.98 -2.07 4.99
CA ASN A 14 10.08 -3.21 4.85
C ASN A 14 10.59 -4.21 3.81
N ALA A 15 11.08 -3.73 2.68
CA ALA A 15 11.61 -4.57 1.62
C ALA A 15 12.82 -5.40 2.07
N ARG A 16 13.69 -4.83 2.92
CA ARG A 16 14.83 -5.55 3.49
C ARG A 16 14.38 -6.68 4.43
N LYS A 17 13.38 -6.42 5.26
CA LYS A 17 12.82 -7.44 6.15
C LYS A 17 12.22 -8.61 5.37
N VAL A 18 11.43 -8.29 4.36
CA VAL A 18 10.79 -9.30 3.51
C VAL A 18 11.81 -10.08 2.70
N LYS A 19 12.88 -9.43 2.22
CA LYS A 19 13.94 -10.08 1.46
C LYS A 19 14.62 -11.20 2.27
N THR A 20 14.93 -10.93 3.53
CA THR A 20 15.55 -11.90 4.43
C THR A 20 14.68 -13.15 4.56
N ILE A 21 13.36 -12.96 4.69
CA ILE A 21 12.41 -14.07 4.81
C ILE A 21 12.27 -14.80 3.47
N ALA A 22 12.13 -14.06 2.38
CA ALA A 22 11.92 -14.63 1.05
C ALA A 22 13.10 -15.49 0.60
N GLU A 23 14.33 -15.06 0.85
CA GLU A 23 15.53 -15.79 0.44
C GLU A 23 15.70 -17.13 1.14
N ARG A 24 15.00 -17.36 2.25
CA ARG A 24 14.95 -18.68 2.89
C ARG A 24 14.13 -19.70 2.09
N HIS A 25 13.24 -19.21 1.24
CA HIS A 25 12.32 -20.03 0.42
C HIS A 25 12.73 -20.08 -1.05
N LEU A 26 13.69 -19.27 -1.45
CA LEU A 26 14.24 -19.25 -2.81
C LEU A 26 15.50 -20.12 -2.88
N ASP A 27 15.77 -20.67 -4.06
CA ASP A 27 17.02 -21.39 -4.30
C ASP A 27 18.15 -20.41 -4.62
N GLY A 28 18.54 -19.62 -3.60
CA GLY A 28 19.60 -18.63 -3.72
C GLY A 28 19.09 -17.21 -3.47
N PRO A 29 19.93 -16.18 -3.75
CA PRO A 29 19.55 -14.79 -3.50
C PRO A 29 18.44 -14.33 -4.43
N ALA A 30 17.58 -13.42 -3.93
CA ALA A 30 16.53 -12.83 -4.74
C ALA A 30 17.13 -12.00 -5.89
N GLN A 31 16.55 -12.12 -7.07
CA GLN A 31 16.97 -11.43 -8.28
C GLN A 31 16.00 -10.32 -8.68
N LYS A 32 14.72 -10.51 -8.39
CA LYS A 32 13.65 -9.60 -8.81
C LYS A 32 12.77 -9.21 -7.63
N LEU A 33 12.22 -8.01 -7.71
CA LEU A 33 11.23 -7.51 -6.77
C LEU A 33 10.03 -6.98 -7.52
N PHE A 34 8.84 -7.47 -7.14
CA PHE A 34 7.57 -6.94 -7.61
C PHE A 34 7.00 -6.04 -6.53
N LEU A 35 6.86 -4.75 -6.84
CA LEU A 35 6.21 -3.77 -5.99
C LEU A 35 4.83 -3.50 -6.59
N THR A 36 3.78 -3.93 -5.91
CA THR A 36 2.41 -3.74 -6.37
C THR A 36 1.74 -2.65 -5.55
N ILE A 37 1.41 -1.56 -6.20
CA ILE A 37 0.73 -0.42 -5.59
C ILE A 37 -0.74 -0.77 -5.41
N CYS A 38 -1.34 -0.34 -4.31
CA CYS A 38 -2.74 -0.61 -4.03
C CYS A 38 -3.66 0.02 -5.08
N PRO A 39 -4.84 -0.58 -5.33
CA PRO A 39 -5.81 0.01 -6.25
C PRO A 39 -6.37 1.31 -5.70
N ASP A 40 -6.88 2.15 -6.58
CA ASP A 40 -7.38 3.48 -6.24
C ASP A 40 -8.48 3.45 -5.17
N TRP A 41 -9.34 2.41 -5.18
CA TRP A 41 -10.41 2.34 -4.20
C TRP A 41 -9.90 2.19 -2.76
N LYS A 42 -8.73 1.57 -2.56
CA LYS A 42 -8.13 1.48 -1.22
C LYS A 42 -7.67 2.86 -0.73
N ARG A 43 -7.11 3.66 -1.62
CA ARG A 43 -6.71 5.02 -1.30
C ARG A 43 -7.93 5.90 -1.03
N GLU A 44 -8.97 5.79 -1.85
CA GLU A 44 -10.23 6.50 -1.64
C GLU A 44 -10.85 6.15 -0.29
N LEU A 45 -10.86 4.87 0.05
CA LEU A 45 -11.35 4.39 1.34
C LEU A 45 -10.54 4.99 2.51
N ALA A 46 -9.22 4.97 2.39
CA ALA A 46 -8.32 5.54 3.40
C ALA A 46 -8.55 7.04 3.59
N ILE A 47 -8.65 7.79 2.50
CA ILE A 47 -8.91 9.24 2.54
C ILE A 47 -10.24 9.52 3.22
N MET A 48 -11.27 8.79 2.86
CA MET A 48 -12.60 8.94 3.45
C MET A 48 -12.58 8.70 4.96
N ALA A 49 -11.91 7.62 5.38
CA ALA A 49 -11.83 7.26 6.79
C ALA A 49 -11.00 8.27 7.61
N ILE A 50 -9.87 8.71 7.08
CA ILE A 50 -9.02 9.71 7.74
C ILE A 50 -9.80 11.01 7.94
N LYS A 51 -10.47 11.49 6.90
CA LYS A 51 -11.26 12.72 6.98
C LYS A 51 -12.44 12.60 7.94
N PHE A 52 -13.09 11.44 7.96
CA PHE A 52 -14.21 11.19 8.88
C PHE A 52 -13.76 11.32 10.34
N VAL A 53 -12.61 10.76 10.68
CA VAL A 53 -12.06 10.83 12.05
C VAL A 53 -11.57 12.25 12.37
N GLU A 54 -10.91 12.93 11.43
CA GLU A 54 -10.47 14.32 11.61
C GLU A 54 -11.63 15.27 11.85
N ASP A 55 -12.78 15.02 11.24
CA ASP A 55 -14.00 15.82 11.42
C ASP A 55 -14.75 15.45 12.70
N GLY A 56 -14.15 14.66 13.57
CA GLY A 56 -14.72 14.30 14.88
C GLY A 56 -15.54 13.01 14.88
N GLY A 57 -15.57 12.27 13.77
CA GLY A 57 -16.28 11.00 13.68
C GLY A 57 -15.60 9.91 14.48
N ASN A 58 -16.39 8.97 15.00
CA ASN A 58 -15.89 7.79 15.68
C ASN A 58 -15.59 6.70 14.63
N VAL A 59 -14.37 6.17 14.65
CA VAL A 59 -13.95 5.15 13.68
C VAL A 59 -14.88 3.93 13.68
N LYS A 60 -15.47 3.59 14.83
CA LYS A 60 -16.42 2.46 14.95
C LYS A 60 -17.73 2.72 14.21
N SER A 61 -18.12 3.97 14.04
CA SER A 61 -19.35 4.32 13.29
C SER A 61 -19.07 4.61 11.81
N PHE A 62 -17.84 4.50 11.38
CA PHE A 62 -17.46 4.72 9.98
C PHE A 62 -18.18 3.78 9.01
N MET A 63 -18.49 2.56 9.43
CA MET A 63 -19.16 1.58 8.55
C MET A 63 -20.52 2.13 8.04
N ASN A 64 -21.27 2.85 8.88
CA ASN A 64 -22.53 3.47 8.45
C ASN A 64 -22.28 4.57 7.42
N HIS A 65 -21.23 5.35 7.61
CA HIS A 65 -20.81 6.37 6.66
C HIS A 65 -20.42 5.75 5.32
N LEU A 66 -19.67 4.65 5.35
CA LEU A 66 -19.24 3.91 4.17
C LEU A 66 -20.44 3.34 3.40
N LYS A 67 -21.45 2.81 4.07
CA LYS A 67 -22.65 2.26 3.45
C LYS A 67 -23.43 3.30 2.63
N ASN A 68 -23.31 4.57 2.97
CA ASN A 68 -24.00 5.66 2.29
C ASN A 68 -23.11 6.38 1.26
N SER A 69 -21.91 5.85 1.00
CA SER A 69 -20.95 6.44 0.08
C SER A 69 -21.02 5.82 -1.31
N ASP A 70 -20.35 6.45 -2.28
CA ASP A 70 -20.23 5.93 -3.63
C ASP A 70 -19.48 4.60 -3.69
N LEU A 71 -18.55 4.37 -2.76
CA LEU A 71 -17.81 3.11 -2.68
C LEU A 71 -18.74 1.91 -2.45
N ALA A 72 -19.79 2.11 -1.67
CA ALA A 72 -20.79 1.05 -1.38
C ALA A 72 -21.62 0.68 -2.60
N LYS A 73 -21.67 1.53 -3.62
CA LYS A 73 -22.45 1.31 -4.85
C LYS A 73 -21.66 0.61 -5.96
N ARG A 74 -20.38 0.39 -5.74
CA ARG A 74 -19.51 -0.24 -6.74
C ARG A 74 -19.70 -1.77 -6.75
N GLU A 75 -19.35 -2.40 -7.88
CA GLU A 75 -19.46 -3.84 -8.04
C GLU A 75 -18.65 -4.61 -7.00
N ASN A 76 -17.48 -4.07 -6.61
CA ASN A 76 -16.60 -4.67 -5.61
C ASN A 76 -16.90 -4.22 -4.18
N SER A 77 -18.10 -3.74 -3.88
CA SER A 77 -18.46 -3.25 -2.54
C SER A 77 -18.22 -4.27 -1.43
N GLY A 78 -18.51 -5.54 -1.70
CA GLY A 78 -18.25 -6.62 -0.73
C GLY A 78 -16.78 -6.74 -0.36
N GLU A 79 -15.90 -6.62 -1.36
CA GLU A 79 -14.45 -6.60 -1.16
C GLU A 79 -14.02 -5.37 -0.35
N ILE A 80 -14.60 -4.22 -0.65
CA ILE A 80 -14.32 -2.96 0.05
C ILE A 80 -14.71 -3.06 1.53
N PHE A 81 -15.91 -3.56 1.84
CA PHE A 81 -16.36 -3.74 3.22
C PHE A 81 -15.49 -4.73 3.99
N ALA A 82 -15.15 -5.85 3.36
CA ALA A 82 -14.29 -6.86 3.98
C ALA A 82 -12.88 -6.29 4.25
N PHE A 83 -12.33 -5.54 3.30
CA PHE A 83 -11.02 -4.91 3.46
C PHE A 83 -11.01 -3.87 4.57
N TRP A 84 -12.07 -3.07 4.67
CA TRP A 84 -12.22 -2.11 5.76
C TRP A 84 -12.08 -2.78 7.12
N GLY A 85 -12.88 -3.80 7.38
CA GLY A 85 -12.89 -4.45 8.68
C GLY A 85 -11.62 -5.21 9.02
N LYS A 86 -11.02 -5.88 8.03
CA LYS A 86 -9.88 -6.77 8.26
C LYS A 86 -8.53 -6.07 8.22
N LYS A 87 -8.38 -5.07 7.37
CA LYS A 87 -7.08 -4.45 7.09
C LYS A 87 -7.03 -2.96 7.39
N MET A 88 -7.99 -2.20 6.89
CA MET A 88 -7.94 -0.74 6.98
C MET A 88 -8.21 -0.23 8.40
N LEU A 89 -9.19 -0.79 9.08
CA LEU A 89 -9.54 -0.37 10.44
C LEU A 89 -8.35 -0.50 11.40
N PRO A 90 -7.64 -1.64 11.48
CA PRO A 90 -6.43 -1.70 12.30
C PRO A 90 -5.33 -0.74 11.84
N GLN A 91 -5.19 -0.56 10.54
CA GLN A 91 -4.11 0.26 9.97
C GLN A 91 -4.29 1.74 10.26
N ILE A 92 -5.53 2.23 10.32
CA ILE A 92 -5.80 3.65 10.53
C ILE A 92 -5.25 4.15 11.87
N PHE A 93 -5.18 3.28 12.87
CA PHE A 93 -4.60 3.60 14.18
C PHE A 93 -3.06 3.56 14.16
N LYS A 94 -2.46 2.91 13.17
CA LYS A 94 -1.01 2.78 13.05
C LYS A 94 -0.38 3.89 12.23
N TRP A 95 -1.13 4.54 11.35
CA TRP A 95 -0.59 5.62 10.54
C TRP A 95 -0.30 6.84 11.41
N ASP A 96 0.93 7.35 11.29
CA ASP A 96 1.32 8.62 11.91
C ASP A 96 0.75 9.80 11.10
N ASP A 97 0.94 11.01 11.64
CA ASP A 97 0.42 12.22 10.99
C ASP A 97 1.03 12.44 9.60
N LYS A 98 2.30 12.13 9.43
CA LYS A 98 2.98 12.27 8.14
C LYS A 98 2.39 11.32 7.10
N SER A 99 2.15 10.07 7.47
CA SER A 99 1.51 9.09 6.58
C SER A 99 0.12 9.53 6.17
N LYS A 100 -0.70 9.98 7.13
CA LYS A 100 -2.04 10.48 6.84
C LYS A 100 -2.01 11.69 5.91
N GLN A 101 -1.08 12.61 6.11
CA GLN A 101 -0.89 13.78 5.25
C GLN A 101 -0.56 13.37 3.81
N LEU A 102 0.32 12.40 3.63
CA LEU A 102 0.69 11.91 2.31
C LEU A 102 -0.45 11.17 1.62
N ILE A 103 -1.21 10.37 2.36
CA ILE A 103 -2.36 9.62 1.81
C ILE A 103 -3.43 10.59 1.33
N THR A 104 -3.75 11.61 2.10
CA THR A 104 -4.78 12.60 1.75
C THR A 104 -4.28 13.68 0.78
N GLY A 105 -2.97 13.74 0.55
CA GLY A 105 -2.35 14.71 -0.34
C GLY A 105 -2.31 14.28 -1.81
N LYS A 106 -1.40 14.88 -2.57
CA LYS A 106 -1.28 14.67 -4.02
C LYS A 106 -0.18 13.68 -4.40
N LEU A 107 0.32 12.90 -3.46
CA LEU A 107 1.39 11.95 -3.74
C LEU A 107 0.93 10.89 -4.75
N ASN A 108 1.70 10.71 -5.80
CA ASN A 108 1.49 9.65 -6.79
C ASN A 108 2.54 8.56 -6.57
N GLU A 109 2.13 7.46 -5.95
CA GLU A 109 3.04 6.37 -5.62
C GLU A 109 3.64 5.71 -6.85
N LEU A 110 2.85 5.52 -7.91
CA LEU A 110 3.34 4.91 -9.15
C LEU A 110 4.47 5.75 -9.77
N GLU A 111 4.26 7.06 -9.86
CA GLU A 111 5.27 7.97 -10.38
C GLU A 111 6.52 7.98 -9.53
N LEU A 112 6.35 8.07 -8.21
CA LEU A 112 7.48 8.11 -7.27
C LEU A 112 8.31 6.81 -7.34
N LEU A 113 7.66 5.66 -7.28
CA LEU A 113 8.36 4.38 -7.32
C LEU A 113 9.01 4.11 -8.67
N SER A 114 8.36 4.50 -9.75
CA SER A 114 8.93 4.38 -11.10
C SER A 114 10.16 5.24 -11.25
N LYS A 115 10.13 6.45 -10.73
CA LYS A 115 11.26 7.40 -10.74
C LYS A 115 12.43 6.91 -9.90
N ARG A 116 12.15 6.27 -8.76
CA ARG A 116 13.17 5.80 -7.79
C ARG A 116 13.57 4.33 -7.99
N LYS A 117 13.11 3.71 -9.04
CA LYS A 117 13.30 2.29 -9.33
C LYS A 117 14.76 1.85 -9.31
N GLU A 118 15.64 2.59 -9.97
CA GLU A 118 17.07 2.27 -10.02
C GLU A 118 17.75 2.41 -8.66
N PHE A 119 17.32 3.40 -7.88
CA PHE A 119 17.81 3.58 -6.51
C PHE A 119 17.44 2.39 -5.63
N ILE A 120 16.19 1.96 -5.67
CA ILE A 120 15.70 0.81 -4.89
C ILE A 120 16.45 -0.46 -5.29
N LYS A 121 16.63 -0.66 -6.60
CA LYS A 121 17.33 -1.81 -7.14
C LYS A 121 18.76 -1.88 -6.62
N ALA A 122 19.48 -0.76 -6.63
CA ALA A 122 20.85 -0.69 -6.13
C ALA A 122 20.93 -0.96 -4.62
N GLU A 123 20.02 -0.35 -3.85
CA GLU A 123 19.99 -0.51 -2.39
C GLU A 123 19.69 -1.95 -1.96
N LEU A 124 18.93 -2.69 -2.74
CA LEU A 124 18.55 -4.06 -2.43
C LEU A 124 19.42 -5.11 -3.14
N GLY A 125 20.34 -4.69 -4.00
CA GLY A 125 21.22 -5.59 -4.72
C GLY A 125 20.49 -6.50 -5.70
N LEU A 126 19.48 -5.98 -6.39
CA LEU A 126 18.63 -6.75 -7.30
C LEU A 126 18.99 -6.48 -8.77
N ASN A 127 18.63 -7.42 -9.63
CA ASN A 127 18.78 -7.28 -11.08
C ASN A 127 17.61 -6.54 -11.72
N GLU A 128 16.42 -6.65 -11.13
CA GLU A 128 15.22 -6.08 -11.72
C GLU A 128 14.20 -5.70 -10.65
N ILE A 129 13.51 -4.57 -10.86
CA ILE A 129 12.34 -4.17 -10.08
C ILE A 129 11.20 -3.89 -11.03
N ILE A 130 10.03 -4.45 -10.72
CA ILE A 130 8.81 -4.28 -11.48
C ILE A 130 7.80 -3.57 -10.59
N VAL A 131 7.41 -2.35 -11.00
CA VAL A 131 6.41 -1.54 -10.30
C VAL A 131 5.11 -1.60 -11.09
N ILE A 132 4.06 -2.12 -10.48
CA ILE A 132 2.76 -2.30 -11.14
C ILE A 132 1.63 -1.88 -10.22
N THR A 133 0.46 -1.64 -10.80
CA THR A 133 -0.78 -1.47 -10.03
C THR A 133 -1.47 -2.82 -9.88
N SER A 134 -2.28 -2.98 -8.85
CA SER A 134 -2.93 -4.27 -8.61
C SER A 134 -3.95 -4.65 -9.69
N GLU A 135 -4.47 -3.69 -10.46
CA GLU A 135 -5.35 -3.97 -11.58
C GLU A 135 -4.63 -4.64 -12.77
N LYS A 136 -3.30 -4.49 -12.84
CA LYS A 136 -2.46 -5.04 -13.92
C LYS A 136 -1.48 -6.08 -13.39
N ASN A 137 -1.74 -6.62 -12.23
CA ASN A 137 -0.82 -7.50 -11.54
C ASN A 137 -0.73 -8.87 -12.22
N GLU A 138 0.50 -9.30 -12.50
CA GLU A 138 0.83 -10.63 -13.04
C GLU A 138 1.45 -11.53 -11.98
N ALA A 139 1.68 -11.02 -10.77
CA ALA A 139 2.23 -11.77 -9.65
C ALA A 139 1.12 -12.49 -8.86
N ASP A 140 1.47 -13.08 -7.73
CA ASP A 140 0.52 -13.79 -6.87
C ASP A 140 -0.57 -12.83 -6.34
N LEU A 141 -1.81 -13.01 -6.79
CA LEU A 141 -2.94 -12.17 -6.44
C LEU A 141 -3.23 -12.15 -4.95
N ASP A 142 -3.07 -13.26 -4.25
CA ASP A 142 -3.35 -13.33 -2.81
C ASP A 142 -2.37 -12.46 -2.01
N LYS A 143 -1.11 -12.45 -2.40
CA LYS A 143 -0.10 -11.62 -1.75
C LYS A 143 -0.31 -10.13 -2.06
N THR A 144 -0.77 -9.79 -3.27
CA THR A 144 -0.98 -8.41 -3.67
C THR A 144 -2.22 -7.78 -3.03
N LYS A 145 -3.18 -8.59 -2.58
CA LYS A 145 -4.37 -8.12 -1.88
C LYS A 145 -4.07 -7.40 -0.56
N SER A 146 -2.89 -7.60 0.01
CA SER A 146 -2.49 -6.95 1.26
C SER A 146 -1.95 -5.53 1.06
N SER A 147 -1.79 -5.06 -0.19
CA SER A 147 -1.28 -3.71 -0.44
C SER A 147 -2.16 -2.62 0.19
N LEU A 148 -1.50 -1.57 0.68
CA LEU A 148 -2.13 -0.43 1.34
C LEU A 148 -1.55 0.86 0.77
N PRO A 149 -2.23 2.01 0.91
CA PRO A 149 -1.60 3.29 0.62
C PRO A 149 -0.26 3.40 1.36
N LEU A 150 0.79 3.83 0.69
CA LEU A 150 2.19 3.94 1.15
C LEU A 150 2.87 2.61 1.48
N SER A 151 2.17 1.50 1.37
CA SER A 151 2.71 0.17 1.64
C SER A 151 2.38 -0.76 0.49
N PRO A 152 3.13 -0.68 -0.63
CA PRO A 152 2.93 -1.60 -1.73
C PRO A 152 3.20 -3.03 -1.28
N SER A 153 2.57 -4.00 -1.92
CA SER A 153 2.91 -5.39 -1.64
C SER A 153 4.28 -5.71 -2.22
N ILE A 154 5.03 -6.56 -1.53
CA ILE A 154 6.42 -6.88 -1.82
C ILE A 154 6.55 -8.37 -2.08
N ILE A 155 6.91 -8.75 -3.29
CA ILE A 155 7.12 -10.14 -3.68
C ILE A 155 8.47 -10.25 -4.37
N TYR A 156 9.31 -11.14 -3.84
CA TYR A 156 10.61 -11.44 -4.43
C TYR A 156 10.57 -12.71 -5.28
N ALA A 157 11.40 -12.72 -6.30
CA ALA A 157 11.64 -13.91 -7.12
C ALA A 157 13.13 -14.09 -7.44
#